data_acfeb9166b375857b41dcc1905aebd4d
#
_entry.id   acfeb9166b375857b41dcc1905aebd4d
#
_cell.length_a   1.000
_cell.length_b   1.000
_cell.length_c   1.000
_cell.angle_alpha   90.00
_cell.angle_beta   90.00
_cell.angle_gamma   90.00
#
_symmetry.space_group_name_H-M   'P 1'
#
loop_
_entity.id
_entity.type
_entity.pdbx_description
1 polymer ?
#
loop_
_entity_poly.entity_id
_entity_poly.type
_entity_poly.pdbx_seq_one_letter_code
_entity_poly.pdbx_strand_id
1 'polypeptide(L)' 'MSNNYIHSESIIGKNTIVEPYSYIDADVEIGNDCWIGNNVTIYSGARIGDNVRIFPGAVISSIPQDLKF' A
#
# COMPACT_ATOMS: atom_id res chain seq x y z
N MET A 1 -16.62 -5.26 8.88
CA MET A 1 -16.32 -5.53 7.50
C MET A 1 -15.35 -4.53 6.95
N SER A 2 -14.35 -5.00 6.26
CA SER A 2 -13.35 -4.11 5.70
C SER A 2 -13.88 -3.45 4.43
N ASN A 3 -13.64 -2.16 4.26
CA ASN A 3 -14.02 -1.42 3.06
C ASN A 3 -12.81 -1.09 2.21
N ASN A 4 -11.71 -1.79 2.41
CA ASN A 4 -10.56 -1.59 1.56
C ASN A 4 -10.63 -2.48 0.33
N TYR A 5 -9.88 -2.13 -0.69
CA TYR A 5 -9.73 -2.94 -1.87
C TYR A 5 -8.28 -3.44 -1.94
N ILE A 6 -8.11 -4.73 -1.90
CA ILE A 6 -6.80 -5.36 -1.98
C ILE A 6 -6.84 -6.35 -3.13
N HIS A 7 -6.05 -6.06 -4.17
CA HIS A 7 -6.04 -6.92 -5.34
C HIS A 7 -5.51 -8.30 -4.98
N SER A 8 -6.10 -9.34 -5.56
CA SER A 8 -5.73 -10.71 -5.22
C SER A 8 -4.28 -11.04 -5.56
N GLU A 9 -3.67 -10.29 -6.47
CA GLU A 9 -2.28 -10.51 -6.84
C GLU A 9 -1.30 -9.68 -6.03
N SER A 10 -1.77 -8.96 -5.03
CA SER A 10 -0.88 -8.29 -4.11
C SER A 10 -0.43 -9.27 -3.03
N ILE A 11 0.72 -8.98 -2.45
CA ILE A 11 1.28 -9.79 -1.38
C ILE A 11 1.42 -8.92 -0.16
N ILE A 12 0.76 -9.34 0.93
CA ILE A 12 0.78 -8.58 2.17
C ILE A 12 1.33 -9.48 3.25
N GLY A 13 2.36 -9.02 3.93
CA GLY A 13 3.04 -9.80 4.95
C GLY A 13 2.22 -9.98 6.21
N LYS A 14 2.82 -10.68 7.17
CA LYS A 14 2.17 -11.00 8.43
C LYS A 14 2.00 -9.76 9.29
N ASN A 15 0.91 -9.72 10.01
CA ASN A 15 0.64 -8.67 10.98
C ASN A 15 0.56 -7.27 10.38
N THR A 16 0.41 -7.19 9.08
CA THR A 16 0.23 -5.92 8.40
C THR A 16 -1.24 -5.55 8.42
N ILE A 17 -1.52 -4.32 8.81
CA ILE A 17 -2.88 -3.82 8.94
C ILE A 17 -3.14 -2.84 7.81
N VAL A 18 -4.24 -3.07 7.10
CA VAL A 18 -4.69 -2.15 6.06
C VAL A 18 -6.01 -1.56 6.51
N GLU A 19 -6.01 -0.28 6.78
CA GLU A 19 -7.21 0.39 7.28
C GLU A 19 -8.24 0.56 6.17
N PRO A 20 -9.50 0.86 6.52
CA PRO A 20 -10.56 0.95 5.53
C PRO A 20 -10.32 2.01 4.46
N TYR A 21 -10.95 1.79 3.32
CA TYR A 21 -10.95 2.71 2.18
C TYR A 21 -9.59 2.89 1.52
N SER A 22 -8.68 1.97 1.78
CA SER A 22 -7.40 1.96 1.08
C SER A 22 -7.51 1.11 -0.17
N TYR A 23 -6.70 1.46 -1.16
CA TYR A 23 -6.67 0.75 -2.43
C TYR A 23 -5.28 0.21 -2.68
N ILE A 24 -5.17 -1.09 -2.82
CA ILE A 24 -3.90 -1.76 -3.09
C ILE A 24 -4.02 -2.49 -4.42
N ASP A 25 -3.23 -2.04 -5.38
CA ASP A 25 -3.30 -2.53 -6.75
C ASP A 25 -2.60 -3.89 -6.87
N ALA A 26 -2.68 -4.47 -8.06
CA ALA A 26 -1.96 -5.68 -8.38
C ALA A 26 -0.45 -5.44 -8.31
N ASP A 27 0.31 -6.53 -8.18
CA ASP A 27 1.77 -6.45 -8.20
C ASP A 27 2.34 -5.51 -7.14
N VAL A 28 1.69 -5.48 -5.99
CA VAL A 28 2.18 -4.73 -4.83
C VAL A 28 2.67 -5.74 -3.80
N GLU A 29 3.83 -5.48 -3.21
CA GLU A 29 4.35 -6.31 -2.13
C GLU A 29 4.57 -5.46 -0.90
N ILE A 30 3.95 -5.86 0.18
CA ILE A 30 4.06 -5.18 1.46
C ILE A 30 4.61 -6.17 2.46
N GLY A 31 5.62 -5.75 3.19
CA GLY A 31 6.29 -6.61 4.15
C GLY A 31 5.48 -6.84 5.40
N ASN A 32 6.14 -7.32 6.45
CA ASN A 32 5.52 -7.69 7.71
C ASN A 32 5.43 -6.49 8.64
N ASP A 33 4.43 -6.54 9.53
CA ASP A 33 4.32 -5.60 10.63
C ASP A 33 4.19 -4.14 10.16
N CYS A 34 3.53 -3.96 9.01
CA CYS A 34 3.29 -2.64 8.46
C CYS A 34 1.93 -2.11 8.91
N TRP A 35 1.78 -0.81 8.86
CA TRP A 35 0.48 -0.20 9.09
C TRP A 35 0.17 0.73 7.92
N ILE A 36 -0.91 0.44 7.24
CA ILE A 36 -1.37 1.22 6.10
C ILE A 36 -2.60 1.97 6.55
N GLY A 37 -2.51 3.28 6.61
CA GLY A 37 -3.61 4.10 7.06
C GLY A 37 -4.80 4.05 6.12
N ASN A 38 -5.87 4.71 6.52
CA ASN A 38 -7.07 4.73 5.68
C ASN A 38 -6.88 5.67 4.50
N ASN A 39 -7.64 5.41 3.44
CA ASN A 39 -7.60 6.23 2.22
C ASN A 39 -6.20 6.31 1.60
N VAL A 40 -5.43 5.25 1.72
CA VAL A 40 -4.12 5.14 1.09
C VAL A 40 -4.28 4.46 -0.25
N THR A 41 -3.60 4.96 -1.27
CA THR A 41 -3.60 4.36 -2.59
C THR A 41 -2.20 3.87 -2.90
N ILE A 42 -2.07 2.57 -3.20
CA ILE A 42 -0.79 1.97 -3.54
C ILE A 42 -0.91 1.40 -4.94
N TYR A 43 -0.18 1.99 -5.87
CA TYR A 43 -0.26 1.59 -7.26
C TYR A 43 0.63 0.40 -7.55
N SER A 44 0.32 -0.23 -8.66
CA SER A 44 1.00 -1.43 -9.12
C SER A 44 2.52 -1.23 -9.17
N GLY A 45 3.25 -2.25 -8.76
CA GLY A 45 4.70 -2.25 -8.78
C GLY A 45 5.36 -1.78 -7.50
N ALA A 46 4.60 -1.29 -6.53
CA ALA A 46 5.19 -0.80 -5.28
C ALA A 46 5.75 -1.95 -4.46
N ARG A 47 6.87 -1.69 -3.81
CA ARG A 47 7.52 -2.65 -2.91
C ARG A 47 7.78 -1.97 -1.58
N ILE A 48 7.10 -2.44 -0.55
CA ILE A 48 7.14 -1.83 0.78
C ILE A 48 7.77 -2.83 1.73
N GLY A 49 8.80 -2.40 2.42
CA GLY A 49 9.52 -3.28 3.33
C GLY A 49 8.77 -3.52 4.63
N ASP A 50 9.46 -4.10 5.60
CA ASP A 50 8.88 -4.41 6.90
C ASP A 50 8.82 -3.18 7.78
N ASN A 51 7.86 -3.18 8.70
CA ASN A 51 7.77 -2.16 9.75
C ASN A 51 7.56 -0.74 9.20
N VAL A 52 6.90 -0.64 8.04
CA VAL A 52 6.64 0.66 7.42
C VAL A 52 5.27 1.16 7.86
N ARG A 53 5.18 2.45 8.11
CA ARG A 53 3.91 3.10 8.41
C ARG A 53 3.58 4.08 7.30
N ILE A 54 2.40 3.92 6.73
CA ILE A 54 1.94 4.81 5.67
C ILE A 54 0.73 5.56 6.21
N PHE A 55 0.87 6.87 6.32
CA PHE A 55 -0.17 7.69 6.94
C PHE A 55 -1.36 7.85 6.01
N PRO A 56 -2.54 8.16 6.59
CA PRO A 56 -3.75 8.30 5.81
C PRO A 56 -3.60 9.30 4.67
N GLY A 57 -4.23 8.98 3.56
CA GLY A 57 -4.25 9.84 2.40
C GLY A 57 -3.02 9.77 1.51
N ALA A 58 -2.04 8.96 1.87
CA ALA A 58 -0.82 8.85 1.07
C ALA A 58 -1.08 8.14 -0.26
N VAL A 59 -0.28 8.48 -1.25
CA VAL A 59 -0.29 7.81 -2.55
C VAL A 59 1.11 7.29 -2.82
N ILE A 60 1.20 5.99 -3.03
CA ILE A 60 2.48 5.31 -3.24
C ILE A 60 2.52 4.78 -4.67
N SER A 61 3.60 5.08 -5.36
CA SER A 61 3.80 4.60 -6.72
C SER A 61 5.22 4.13 -6.88
N SER A 62 5.40 3.06 -7.64
CA SER A 62 6.73 2.57 -7.98
C SER A 62 7.35 3.36 -9.12
N ILE A 63 6.51 4.07 -9.85
CA ILE A 63 7.01 4.84 -10.99
C ILE A 63 7.52 6.17 -10.48
N PRO A 64 8.80 6.46 -10.64
CA PRO A 64 9.31 7.73 -10.18
C PRO A 64 8.54 8.87 -10.82
N GLN A 65 8.13 9.79 -10.01
CA GLN A 65 7.53 11.00 -10.55
C GLN A 65 8.64 11.77 -11.21
N ASP A 66 8.59 11.84 -12.50
CA ASP A 66 9.60 12.58 -13.23
C ASP A 66 9.26 14.04 -13.17
N LEU A 67 9.55 14.59 -12.03
CA LEU A 67 9.22 15.98 -11.79
C LEU A 67 10.28 16.83 -12.46
N LYS A 68 9.89 17.40 -13.56
CA LYS A 68 10.78 18.27 -14.31
C LYS A 68 10.75 19.64 -13.69
N PHE A 69 11.72 19.92 -12.96
CA PHE A 69 11.85 21.25 -12.36
C PHE A 69 13.00 21.99 -12.98
#